data_6a868aaa2d6c0e480ebdc4cb323c9cac
#
_entry.id   6a868aaa2d6c0e480ebdc4cb323c9cac
#
_cell.length_a   1.000
_cell.length_b   1.000
_cell.length_c   1.000
_cell.angle_alpha   90.00
_cell.angle_beta   90.00
_cell.angle_gamma   90.00
#
_symmetry.space_group_name_H-M   'P 1'
#
loop_
_entity.id
_entity.type
_entity.pdbx_description
1 polymer ?
#
loop_
_entity_poly.entity_id
_entity_poly.type
_entity_poly.pdbx_seq_one_letter_code
_entity_poly.pdbx_strand_id
1 'polypeptide(L)'
;VNRPVSDGIRKTEELINLAISGEAPTFHGSDSAASDQEDSAEGSIGSRIYKDLMNGVSHMLPFVIGGGIAIALSFMIDQFIGVPQDQLANLGNYNDVASWFNQIGGAAFGFMLPVLAGFIASSIGDRPGLVAGFAAGALANAGGAGFLGALIGGFLAGYVVVLLRKVFKGLPKSLDGIKTILFYPVFGLIITGLLMLVINIPMKAINDALNHFLLGLDGTNAALLGALLAGMMAIDLGGPVNKAAYVFGTATLASTVAEGGSVVMASVMAGGMVPPLAIFVATRLFKNKFTKDQQDAGLTNIVIDRK
;
A
#
# COMPACT_ATOMS: atom_id res chain seq x y z
N VAL A 1 2.92 -30.97 2.48
CA VAL A 1 4.15 -30.82 3.29
C VAL A 1 4.53 -29.35 3.25
N ASN A 2 4.30 -28.63 4.35
CA ASN A 2 4.64 -27.20 4.45
C ASN A 2 6.14 -27.05 4.75
N ARG A 3 6.96 -26.95 3.69
CA ARG A 3 8.40 -26.76 3.77
C ARG A 3 8.83 -25.62 2.83
N PRO A 4 9.91 -24.88 3.14
CA PRO A 4 10.43 -23.83 2.26
C PRO A 4 10.77 -24.36 0.87
N VAL A 5 10.61 -23.55 -0.16
CA VAL A 5 10.91 -23.90 -1.57
C VAL A 5 12.36 -24.37 -1.74
N SER A 6 13.29 -23.87 -0.92
CA SER A 6 14.69 -24.30 -0.86
C SER A 6 14.86 -25.76 -0.49
N ASP A 7 13.97 -26.34 0.34
CA ASP A 7 14.02 -27.75 0.72
C ASP A 7 13.52 -28.63 -0.43
N GLY A 8 12.58 -28.16 -1.26
CA GLY A 8 12.15 -28.83 -2.47
C GLY A 8 13.28 -29.04 -3.49
N ILE A 9 14.25 -28.13 -3.52
CA ILE A 9 15.41 -28.23 -4.43
C ILE A 9 16.55 -29.08 -3.83
N ARG A 10 16.78 -28.95 -2.51
CA ARG A 10 17.93 -29.60 -1.84
C ARG A 10 17.66 -31.01 -1.33
N LYS A 11 16.39 -31.35 -1.04
CA LYS A 11 15.97 -32.59 -0.38
C LYS A 11 14.80 -33.25 -1.08
N THR A 12 14.80 -33.22 -2.42
CA THR A 12 13.70 -33.70 -3.26
C THR A 12 13.39 -35.17 -2.99
N GLU A 13 14.43 -36.05 -2.89
CA GLU A 13 14.26 -37.47 -2.62
C GLU A 13 13.69 -37.74 -1.21
N GLU A 14 14.13 -37.01 -0.20
CA GLU A 14 13.60 -37.12 1.17
C GLU A 14 12.12 -36.75 1.22
N LEU A 15 11.72 -35.67 0.51
CA LEU A 15 10.35 -35.23 0.46
C LEU A 15 9.43 -36.17 -0.33
N ILE A 16 9.94 -36.78 -1.41
CA ILE A 16 9.21 -37.80 -2.18
C ILE A 16 9.02 -39.05 -1.33
N ASN A 17 10.05 -39.51 -0.66
CA ASN A 17 9.96 -40.69 0.20
C ASN A 17 9.01 -40.47 1.38
N LEU A 18 9.03 -39.25 1.99
CA LEU A 18 8.12 -38.88 3.05
C LEU A 18 6.65 -38.82 2.58
N ALA A 19 6.42 -38.41 1.34
CA ALA A 19 5.09 -38.38 0.73
C ALA A 19 4.58 -39.79 0.39
N ILE A 20 5.46 -40.71 -0.05
CA ILE A 20 5.11 -42.09 -0.42
C ILE A 20 4.93 -42.96 0.82
N SER A 21 5.73 -42.77 1.89
CA SER A 21 5.65 -43.56 3.11
C SER A 21 4.39 -43.28 3.94
N GLY A 22 3.67 -42.19 3.66
CA GLY A 22 2.49 -41.76 4.44
C GLY A 22 2.83 -41.22 5.84
N GLU A 23 4.11 -41.10 6.19
CA GLU A 23 4.58 -40.60 7.48
C GLU A 23 4.66 -39.07 7.50
N ALA A 24 4.25 -38.38 6.42
CA ALA A 24 4.16 -36.93 6.39
C ALA A 24 3.17 -36.47 7.47
N PRO A 25 3.58 -35.57 8.39
CA PRO A 25 2.67 -35.02 9.38
C PRO A 25 1.49 -34.36 8.69
N THR A 26 0.27 -34.78 9.08
CA THR A 26 -0.96 -34.15 8.61
C THR A 26 -0.96 -32.71 9.05
N PHE A 27 -1.15 -31.79 8.10
CA PHE A 27 -1.28 -30.37 8.39
C PHE A 27 -2.61 -30.15 9.11
N HIS A 28 -2.55 -30.04 10.43
CA HIS A 28 -3.63 -29.47 11.22
C HIS A 28 -3.40 -27.96 11.19
N GLY A 29 -4.20 -27.24 10.41
CA GLY A 29 -4.11 -25.78 10.30
C GLY A 29 -4.43 -25.09 11.62
N SER A 30 -3.44 -25.00 12.50
CA SER A 30 -3.42 -24.11 13.63
C SER A 30 -1.97 -23.74 13.95
N ASP A 31 -1.72 -22.46 14.15
CA ASP A 31 -0.49 -21.83 14.62
C ASP A 31 0.53 -21.39 13.56
N SER A 32 0.08 -20.55 12.66
CA SER A 32 0.91 -19.47 12.10
C SER A 32 0.05 -18.24 12.01
N ALA A 33 -0.18 -17.63 13.16
CA ALA A 33 -0.82 -16.33 13.26
C ALA A 33 0.09 -15.30 12.58
N ALA A 34 -0.31 -14.84 11.42
CA ALA A 34 -0.12 -13.49 10.92
C ALA A 34 -0.37 -13.28 9.41
N SER A 35 -0.70 -14.31 8.58
CA SER A 35 -0.94 -14.05 7.16
C SER A 35 -2.03 -14.84 6.45
N ASP A 36 -2.65 -15.88 7.07
CA ASP A 36 -3.55 -16.79 6.36
C ASP A 36 -4.89 -17.07 7.08
N GLN A 37 -5.53 -16.04 7.66
CA GLN A 37 -6.91 -16.16 8.16
C GLN A 37 -7.95 -15.65 7.14
N GLU A 38 -7.79 -15.94 5.85
CA GLU A 38 -8.75 -15.46 4.86
C GLU A 38 -9.39 -16.51 3.94
N ASP A 39 -9.15 -17.81 4.14
CA ASP A 39 -9.68 -18.83 3.20
C ASP A 39 -10.94 -19.60 3.66
N SER A 40 -11.64 -19.14 4.69
CA SER A 40 -12.85 -19.85 5.16
C SER A 40 -14.03 -18.94 5.53
N ALA A 41 -14.15 -17.79 4.83
CA ALA A 41 -15.43 -17.11 4.74
C ALA A 41 -15.73 -16.91 3.26
N GLU A 42 -16.79 -17.50 2.72
CA GLU A 42 -17.56 -16.94 1.61
C GLU A 42 -17.96 -15.55 2.07
N GLY A 43 -17.00 -14.64 2.00
CA GLY A 43 -17.05 -13.36 2.64
C GLY A 43 -18.07 -12.48 1.99
N SER A 44 -18.78 -11.75 2.78
CA SER A 44 -19.66 -10.68 2.35
C SER A 44 -18.94 -9.81 1.30
N ILE A 45 -19.68 -9.14 0.43
CA ILE A 45 -19.14 -8.23 -0.60
C ILE A 45 -18.11 -7.26 0.00
N GLY A 46 -18.35 -6.81 1.24
CA GLY A 46 -17.42 -5.93 1.96
C GLY A 46 -16.05 -6.56 2.24
N SER A 47 -15.99 -7.85 2.57
CA SER A 47 -14.73 -8.57 2.80
C SER A 47 -13.90 -8.68 1.52
N ARG A 48 -14.54 -8.91 0.37
CA ARG A 48 -13.85 -8.94 -0.93
C ARG A 48 -13.29 -7.57 -1.30
N ILE A 49 -14.10 -6.51 -1.19
CA ILE A 49 -13.67 -5.13 -1.45
C ILE A 49 -12.47 -4.77 -0.56
N TYR A 50 -12.53 -5.14 0.72
CA TYR A 50 -11.41 -4.90 1.65
C TYR A 50 -10.15 -5.65 1.25
N LYS A 51 -10.25 -6.93 0.86
CA LYS A 51 -9.11 -7.75 0.39
C LYS A 51 -8.47 -7.13 -0.85
N ASP A 52 -9.28 -6.75 -1.85
CA ASP A 52 -8.80 -6.13 -3.08
C ASP A 52 -8.12 -4.79 -2.82
N LEU A 53 -8.72 -3.96 -1.96
CA LEU A 53 -8.13 -2.69 -1.51
C LEU A 53 -6.79 -2.91 -0.84
N MET A 54 -6.72 -3.85 0.10
CA MET A 54 -5.49 -4.13 0.86
C MET A 54 -4.38 -4.70 -0.02
N ASN A 55 -4.72 -5.47 -1.06
CA ASN A 55 -3.76 -5.90 -2.06
C ASN A 55 -3.11 -4.70 -2.77
N GLY A 56 -3.90 -3.73 -3.21
CA GLY A 56 -3.39 -2.48 -3.81
C GLY A 56 -2.52 -1.68 -2.84
N VAL A 57 -2.99 -1.46 -1.61
CA VAL A 57 -2.26 -0.71 -0.58
C VAL A 57 -0.92 -1.37 -0.25
N SER A 58 -0.89 -2.69 -0.06
CA SER A 58 0.33 -3.42 0.29
C SER A 58 1.43 -3.28 -0.79
N HIS A 59 1.05 -3.28 -2.06
CA HIS A 59 2.01 -3.09 -3.16
C HIS A 59 2.41 -1.63 -3.37
N MET A 60 1.56 -0.68 -2.96
CA MET A 60 1.86 0.74 -2.98
C MET A 60 2.89 1.14 -1.90
N LEU A 61 2.84 0.50 -0.72
CA LEU A 61 3.65 0.85 0.46
C LEU A 61 5.15 1.01 0.19
N PRO A 62 5.84 0.10 -0.52
CA PRO A 62 7.27 0.25 -0.80
C PRO A 62 7.60 1.54 -1.56
N PHE A 63 6.71 1.99 -2.45
CA PHE A 63 6.90 3.26 -3.19
C PHE A 63 6.75 4.47 -2.27
N VAL A 64 5.79 4.42 -1.34
CA VAL A 64 5.61 5.48 -0.33
C VAL A 64 6.81 5.55 0.60
N ILE A 65 7.26 4.41 1.13
CA ILE A 65 8.38 4.34 2.07
C ILE A 65 9.68 4.75 1.39
N GLY A 66 10.02 4.11 0.27
CA GLY A 66 11.27 4.38 -0.46
C GLY A 66 11.32 5.81 -1.01
N GLY A 67 10.21 6.27 -1.60
CA GLY A 67 10.09 7.64 -2.11
C GLY A 67 10.16 8.68 -0.99
N GLY A 68 9.48 8.43 0.13
CA GLY A 68 9.50 9.30 1.30
C GLY A 68 10.89 9.43 1.93
N ILE A 69 11.61 8.33 2.07
CA ILE A 69 13.00 8.33 2.56
C ILE A 69 13.91 9.13 1.61
N ALA A 70 13.79 8.94 0.29
CA ALA A 70 14.60 9.67 -0.67
C ALA A 70 14.33 11.18 -0.60
N ILE A 71 13.06 11.61 -0.51
CA ILE A 71 12.70 13.02 -0.34
C ILE A 71 13.21 13.57 1.01
N ALA A 72 13.09 12.80 2.09
CA ALA A 72 13.61 13.21 3.39
C ALA A 72 15.12 13.41 3.37
N LEU A 73 15.86 12.53 2.69
CA LEU A 73 17.31 12.68 2.48
C LEU A 73 17.64 13.94 1.69
N SER A 74 16.85 14.29 0.66
CA SER A 74 17.07 15.53 -0.09
C SER A 74 16.98 16.77 0.81
N PHE A 75 15.97 16.82 1.67
CA PHE A 75 15.81 17.91 2.64
C PHE A 75 16.95 17.95 3.67
N MET A 76 17.38 16.78 4.16
CA MET A 76 18.51 16.70 5.10
C MET A 76 19.80 17.21 4.47
N ILE A 77 20.10 16.84 3.22
CA ILE A 77 21.31 17.29 2.51
C ILE A 77 21.32 18.81 2.41
N ASP A 78 20.22 19.42 1.96
CA ASP A 78 20.10 20.87 1.83
C ASP A 78 20.22 21.56 3.19
N GLN A 79 19.62 21.00 4.23
CA GLN A 79 19.67 21.55 5.58
C GLN A 79 21.07 21.49 6.17
N PHE A 80 21.87 20.43 5.90
CA PHE A 80 23.27 20.35 6.31
C PHE A 80 24.20 21.33 5.57
N ILE A 81 23.89 21.63 4.32
CA ILE A 81 24.63 22.60 3.50
C ILE A 81 24.33 24.04 3.97
N GLY A 82 23.16 24.26 4.58
CA GLY A 82 22.74 25.57 5.07
C GLY A 82 22.06 26.41 3.99
N VAL A 83 20.79 26.08 3.67
CA VAL A 83 19.97 26.86 2.73
C VAL A 83 19.62 28.23 3.33
N PRO A 84 19.85 29.32 2.64
CA PRO A 84 19.47 30.67 3.08
C PRO A 84 17.95 30.77 3.31
N GLN A 85 17.51 31.61 4.26
CA GLN A 85 16.08 31.73 4.64
C GLN A 85 15.17 32.16 3.47
N ASP A 86 15.69 32.94 2.55
CA ASP A 86 14.99 33.37 1.33
C ASP A 86 14.85 32.25 0.28
N GLN A 87 15.61 31.16 0.43
CA GLN A 87 15.63 29.99 -0.46
C GLN A 87 14.96 28.74 0.13
N LEU A 88 14.32 28.84 1.30
CA LEU A 88 13.66 27.71 1.96
C LEU A 88 12.54 27.08 1.10
N ALA A 89 11.94 27.83 0.17
CA ALA A 89 10.99 27.30 -0.80
C ALA A 89 11.62 26.29 -1.77
N ASN A 90 12.95 26.31 -1.93
CA ASN A 90 13.71 25.38 -2.78
C ASN A 90 14.32 24.21 -1.99
N LEU A 91 13.93 24.01 -0.73
CA LEU A 91 14.45 22.93 0.11
C LEU A 91 14.20 21.58 -0.57
N GLY A 92 15.25 20.77 -0.65
CA GLY A 92 15.26 19.49 -1.39
C GLY A 92 15.68 19.61 -2.87
N ASN A 93 15.84 20.83 -3.39
CA ASN A 93 16.28 21.11 -4.76
C ASN A 93 17.35 22.22 -4.83
N TYR A 94 17.82 22.73 -3.70
CA TYR A 94 18.80 23.81 -3.65
C TYR A 94 20.19 23.33 -4.13
N ASN A 95 20.59 22.15 -3.73
CA ASN A 95 21.83 21.51 -4.16
C ASN A 95 21.55 20.41 -5.18
N ASP A 96 22.46 20.21 -6.14
CA ASP A 96 22.31 19.18 -7.20
C ASP A 96 22.12 17.78 -6.62
N VAL A 97 22.87 17.42 -5.57
CA VAL A 97 22.76 16.10 -4.93
C VAL A 97 21.41 15.95 -4.25
N ALA A 98 20.95 16.97 -3.54
CA ALA A 98 19.61 16.98 -2.95
C ALA A 98 18.52 16.82 -4.02
N SER A 99 18.68 17.56 -5.14
CA SER A 99 17.77 17.48 -6.28
C SER A 99 17.69 16.06 -6.88
N TRP A 100 18.81 15.34 -6.97
CA TRP A 100 18.79 13.94 -7.42
C TRP A 100 17.96 13.04 -6.51
N PHE A 101 18.13 13.15 -5.19
CA PHE A 101 17.32 12.39 -4.23
C PHE A 101 15.84 12.77 -4.31
N ASN A 102 15.55 14.05 -4.49
CA ASN A 102 14.17 14.53 -4.65
C ASN A 102 13.52 13.98 -5.93
N GLN A 103 14.24 13.97 -7.04
CA GLN A 103 13.78 13.39 -8.31
C GLN A 103 13.53 11.89 -8.20
N ILE A 104 14.42 11.13 -7.54
CA ILE A 104 14.24 9.69 -7.30
C ILE A 104 12.99 9.45 -6.44
N GLY A 105 12.85 10.20 -5.35
CA GLY A 105 11.70 10.10 -4.48
C GLY A 105 10.39 10.49 -5.16
N GLY A 106 10.40 11.58 -5.92
CA GLY A 106 9.26 12.04 -6.72
C GLY A 106 8.82 11.02 -7.78
N ALA A 107 9.79 10.38 -8.45
CA ALA A 107 9.51 9.29 -9.38
C ALA A 107 8.81 8.10 -8.69
N ALA A 108 9.30 7.69 -7.50
CA ALA A 108 8.65 6.64 -6.71
C ALA A 108 7.22 7.02 -6.31
N PHE A 109 7.01 8.25 -5.83
CA PHE A 109 5.66 8.76 -5.51
C PHE A 109 4.75 8.85 -6.74
N GLY A 110 5.30 9.16 -7.91
CA GLY A 110 4.54 9.16 -9.17
C GLY A 110 3.91 7.81 -9.50
N PHE A 111 4.53 6.71 -9.07
CA PHE A 111 3.98 5.36 -9.22
C PHE A 111 2.98 4.95 -8.14
N MET A 112 2.84 5.70 -7.05
CA MET A 112 1.98 5.33 -5.93
C MET A 112 0.53 5.02 -6.36
N LEU A 113 -0.11 5.95 -7.05
CA LEU A 113 -1.51 5.79 -7.50
C LEU A 113 -1.68 4.77 -8.63
N PRO A 114 -0.81 4.73 -9.67
CA PRO A 114 -0.80 3.65 -10.65
C PRO A 114 -0.66 2.26 -10.03
N VAL A 115 0.25 2.08 -9.08
CA VAL A 115 0.45 0.80 -8.39
C VAL A 115 -0.77 0.43 -7.56
N LEU A 116 -1.33 1.35 -6.78
CA LEU A 116 -2.56 1.12 -6.02
C LEU A 116 -3.67 0.57 -6.94
N ALA A 117 -4.01 1.31 -7.98
CA ALA A 117 -5.10 0.95 -8.89
C ALA A 117 -4.79 -0.34 -9.68
N GLY A 118 -3.53 -0.52 -10.13
CA GLY A 118 -3.09 -1.69 -10.85
C GLY A 118 -3.25 -2.98 -10.04
N PHE A 119 -2.85 -2.97 -8.76
CA PHE A 119 -2.94 -4.16 -7.92
C PHE A 119 -4.34 -4.42 -7.38
N ILE A 120 -5.19 -3.40 -7.19
CA ILE A 120 -6.63 -3.60 -6.97
C ILE A 120 -7.24 -4.28 -8.19
N ALA A 121 -6.99 -3.78 -9.39
CA ALA A 121 -7.52 -4.35 -10.62
C ALA A 121 -7.00 -5.78 -10.88
N SER A 122 -5.74 -6.05 -10.53
CA SER A 122 -5.15 -7.39 -10.64
C SER A 122 -5.76 -8.39 -9.66
N SER A 123 -6.14 -7.96 -8.46
CA SER A 123 -6.84 -8.83 -7.49
C SER A 123 -8.21 -9.27 -8.00
N ILE A 124 -8.88 -8.44 -8.80
CA ILE A 124 -10.23 -8.70 -9.33
C ILE A 124 -10.18 -9.39 -10.70
N GLY A 125 -9.32 -8.88 -11.60
CA GLY A 125 -9.26 -9.26 -13.02
C GLY A 125 -8.01 -10.02 -13.43
N ASP A 126 -7.18 -10.48 -12.48
CA ASP A 126 -5.88 -11.09 -12.68
C ASP A 126 -4.92 -10.22 -13.54
N ARG A 127 -3.94 -10.83 -14.20
CA ARG A 127 -2.93 -10.13 -15.00
C ARG A 127 -3.49 -9.15 -16.05
N PRO A 128 -4.57 -9.46 -16.80
CA PRO A 128 -5.15 -8.49 -17.73
C PRO A 128 -5.67 -7.21 -17.08
N GLY A 129 -6.10 -7.28 -15.80
CA GLY A 129 -6.53 -6.12 -15.03
C GLY A 129 -5.41 -5.14 -14.72
N LEU A 130 -4.18 -5.64 -14.64
CA LEU A 130 -3.01 -4.85 -14.23
C LEU A 130 -2.81 -3.63 -15.15
N VAL A 131 -2.82 -3.82 -16.47
CA VAL A 131 -2.57 -2.76 -17.46
C VAL A 131 -3.64 -1.67 -17.37
N ALA A 132 -4.91 -2.09 -17.35
CA ALA A 132 -6.03 -1.17 -17.25
C ALA A 132 -6.03 -0.41 -15.92
N GLY A 133 -5.69 -1.09 -14.82
CA GLY A 133 -5.58 -0.49 -13.49
C GLY A 133 -4.44 0.51 -13.38
N PHE A 134 -3.24 0.19 -13.87
CA PHE A 134 -2.12 1.14 -13.89
C PHE A 134 -2.46 2.40 -14.67
N ALA A 135 -3.08 2.27 -15.82
CA ALA A 135 -3.52 3.40 -16.63
C ALA A 135 -4.62 4.22 -15.93
N ALA A 136 -5.56 3.57 -15.26
CA ALA A 136 -6.60 4.24 -14.48
C ALA A 136 -6.00 5.07 -13.34
N GLY A 137 -5.04 4.51 -12.60
CA GLY A 137 -4.32 5.22 -11.55
C GLY A 137 -3.49 6.39 -12.07
N ALA A 138 -2.83 6.23 -13.22
CA ALA A 138 -2.09 7.31 -13.87
C ALA A 138 -3.02 8.44 -14.33
N LEU A 139 -4.19 8.12 -14.89
CA LEU A 139 -5.22 9.09 -15.28
C LEU A 139 -5.83 9.80 -14.06
N ALA A 140 -6.03 9.10 -12.95
CA ALA A 140 -6.49 9.69 -11.70
C ALA A 140 -5.47 10.71 -11.15
N ASN A 141 -4.17 10.37 -11.23
CA ASN A 141 -3.09 11.27 -10.84
C ASN A 141 -3.06 12.53 -11.73
N ALA A 142 -2.97 12.34 -13.04
CA ALA A 142 -2.92 13.43 -14.01
C ALA A 142 -4.18 14.30 -14.01
N GLY A 143 -5.36 13.71 -13.74
CA GLY A 143 -6.64 14.41 -13.69
C GLY A 143 -6.95 15.10 -12.36
N GLY A 144 -6.07 15.00 -11.36
CA GLY A 144 -6.30 15.60 -10.03
C GLY A 144 -7.35 14.90 -9.18
N ALA A 145 -7.82 13.70 -9.60
CA ALA A 145 -8.76 12.89 -8.83
C ALA A 145 -8.11 12.19 -7.61
N GLY A 146 -6.78 12.18 -7.56
CA GLY A 146 -5.97 11.75 -6.44
C GLY A 146 -6.21 10.29 -6.05
N PHE A 147 -6.04 10.02 -4.74
CA PHE A 147 -6.17 8.67 -4.19
C PHE A 147 -7.55 8.06 -4.42
N LEU A 148 -8.63 8.83 -4.19
CA LEU A 148 -10.00 8.35 -4.39
C LEU A 148 -10.27 7.96 -5.82
N GLY A 149 -9.78 8.77 -6.79
CA GLY A 149 -9.87 8.45 -8.20
C GLY A 149 -9.13 7.18 -8.57
N ALA A 150 -7.91 6.99 -8.05
CA ALA A 150 -7.13 5.78 -8.28
C ALA A 150 -7.78 4.53 -7.66
N LEU A 151 -8.37 4.65 -6.48
CA LEU A 151 -9.11 3.58 -5.82
C LEU A 151 -10.29 3.12 -6.67
N ILE A 152 -11.17 4.06 -7.07
CA ILE A 152 -12.31 3.75 -7.94
C ILE A 152 -11.84 3.22 -9.29
N GLY A 153 -10.78 3.80 -9.85
CA GLY A 153 -10.18 3.36 -11.11
C GLY A 153 -9.68 1.91 -11.07
N GLY A 154 -9.09 1.50 -9.95
CA GLY A 154 -8.64 0.12 -9.74
C GLY A 154 -9.80 -0.88 -9.74
N PHE A 155 -10.86 -0.60 -8.97
CA PHE A 155 -12.06 -1.43 -8.98
C PHE A 155 -12.73 -1.45 -10.36
N LEU A 156 -12.89 -0.30 -10.98
CA LEU A 156 -13.47 -0.17 -12.32
C LEU A 156 -12.70 -1.02 -13.34
N ALA A 157 -11.37 -0.89 -13.38
CA ALA A 157 -10.51 -1.65 -14.29
C ALA A 157 -10.64 -3.17 -14.09
N GLY A 158 -10.64 -3.61 -12.84
CA GLY A 158 -10.83 -5.03 -12.51
C GLY A 158 -12.18 -5.56 -13.01
N TYR A 159 -13.28 -4.86 -12.72
CA TYR A 159 -14.60 -5.29 -13.14
C TYR A 159 -14.84 -5.17 -14.65
N VAL A 160 -14.24 -4.19 -15.33
CA VAL A 160 -14.25 -4.09 -16.81
C VAL A 160 -13.61 -5.34 -17.41
N VAL A 161 -12.47 -5.80 -16.89
CA VAL A 161 -11.84 -7.03 -17.40
C VAL A 161 -12.70 -8.27 -17.12
N VAL A 162 -13.33 -8.37 -15.95
CA VAL A 162 -14.28 -9.45 -15.65
C VAL A 162 -15.46 -9.44 -16.63
N LEU A 163 -15.99 -8.26 -16.96
CA LEU A 163 -17.04 -8.11 -17.95
C LEU A 163 -16.57 -8.55 -19.34
N LEU A 164 -15.38 -8.13 -19.76
CA LEU A 164 -14.79 -8.52 -21.06
C LEU A 164 -14.61 -10.04 -21.16
N ARG A 165 -14.21 -10.72 -20.06
CA ARG A 165 -14.15 -12.18 -20.02
C ARG A 165 -15.52 -12.83 -20.29
N LYS A 166 -16.60 -12.25 -19.75
CA LYS A 166 -17.96 -12.75 -20.02
C LYS A 166 -18.36 -12.51 -21.48
N VAL A 167 -18.07 -11.33 -22.02
CA VAL A 167 -18.38 -10.97 -23.42
C VAL A 167 -17.65 -11.88 -24.42
N PHE A 168 -16.34 -12.11 -24.18
CA PHE A 168 -15.52 -12.93 -25.08
C PHE A 168 -15.57 -14.44 -24.80
N LYS A 169 -16.42 -14.88 -23.86
CA LYS A 169 -16.58 -16.31 -23.54
C LYS A 169 -17.08 -17.13 -24.75
N GLY A 170 -17.86 -16.54 -25.63
CA GLY A 170 -18.42 -17.20 -26.83
C GLY A 170 -17.42 -17.38 -27.99
N LEU A 171 -16.21 -16.83 -27.90
CA LEU A 171 -15.21 -16.97 -28.98
C LEU A 171 -14.55 -18.37 -28.94
N PRO A 172 -14.14 -18.91 -30.11
CA PRO A 172 -13.47 -20.22 -30.20
C PRO A 172 -12.23 -20.33 -29.32
N LYS A 173 -11.98 -21.54 -28.81
CA LYS A 173 -10.79 -21.84 -27.97
C LYS A 173 -9.46 -21.55 -28.67
N SER A 174 -9.41 -21.66 -30.01
CA SER A 174 -8.23 -21.32 -30.81
C SER A 174 -7.76 -19.86 -30.63
N LEU A 175 -8.65 -18.96 -30.17
CA LEU A 175 -8.37 -17.55 -29.93
C LEU A 175 -8.04 -17.24 -28.47
N ASP A 176 -7.97 -18.21 -27.56
CA ASP A 176 -7.74 -17.99 -26.14
C ASP A 176 -6.42 -17.26 -25.85
N GLY A 177 -5.36 -17.57 -26.58
CA GLY A 177 -4.09 -16.86 -26.50
C GLY A 177 -4.22 -15.39 -26.90
N ILE A 178 -4.91 -15.11 -28.00
CA ILE A 178 -5.13 -13.74 -28.49
C ILE A 178 -6.05 -12.96 -27.54
N LYS A 179 -7.08 -13.59 -26.97
CA LYS A 179 -7.93 -12.95 -25.95
C LYS A 179 -7.10 -12.43 -24.78
N THR A 180 -6.22 -13.27 -24.25
CA THR A 180 -5.45 -12.94 -23.06
C THR A 180 -4.36 -11.91 -23.30
N ILE A 181 -3.67 -11.99 -24.45
CA ILE A 181 -2.53 -11.13 -24.76
C ILE A 181 -2.96 -9.80 -25.38
N LEU A 182 -4.04 -9.79 -26.18
CA LEU A 182 -4.45 -8.62 -26.95
C LEU A 182 -5.80 -8.06 -26.50
N PHE A 183 -6.88 -8.87 -26.51
CA PHE A 183 -8.23 -8.33 -26.34
C PHE A 183 -8.47 -7.79 -24.93
N TYR A 184 -8.15 -8.53 -23.89
CA TYR A 184 -8.36 -8.05 -22.51
C TYR A 184 -7.51 -6.82 -22.18
N PRO A 185 -6.19 -6.76 -22.46
CA PRO A 185 -5.40 -5.57 -22.19
C PRO A 185 -5.85 -4.36 -23.02
N VAL A 186 -6.07 -4.51 -24.32
CA VAL A 186 -6.40 -3.38 -25.21
C VAL A 186 -7.80 -2.85 -24.91
N PHE A 187 -8.83 -3.69 -24.94
CA PHE A 187 -10.19 -3.25 -24.65
C PHE A 187 -10.36 -2.83 -23.19
N GLY A 188 -9.69 -3.53 -22.24
CA GLY A 188 -9.66 -3.16 -20.85
C GLY A 188 -9.07 -1.76 -20.64
N LEU A 189 -7.94 -1.48 -21.26
CA LEU A 189 -7.28 -0.17 -21.21
C LEU A 189 -8.17 0.94 -21.79
N ILE A 190 -8.69 0.74 -23.01
CA ILE A 190 -9.48 1.78 -23.72
C ILE A 190 -10.77 2.07 -22.96
N ILE A 191 -11.53 1.03 -22.61
CA ILE A 191 -12.82 1.21 -21.92
C ILE A 191 -12.61 1.83 -20.54
N THR A 192 -11.67 1.32 -19.76
CA THR A 192 -11.37 1.89 -18.45
C THR A 192 -10.86 3.31 -18.55
N GLY A 193 -9.97 3.59 -19.51
CA GLY A 193 -9.44 4.93 -19.74
C GLY A 193 -10.52 5.95 -20.07
N LEU A 194 -11.43 5.63 -21.00
CA LEU A 194 -12.56 6.50 -21.35
C LEU A 194 -13.49 6.74 -20.16
N LEU A 195 -13.80 5.70 -19.39
CA LEU A 195 -14.62 5.84 -18.18
C LEU A 195 -13.92 6.69 -17.12
N MET A 196 -12.61 6.54 -16.95
CA MET A 196 -11.83 7.34 -16.00
C MET A 196 -11.80 8.81 -16.35
N LEU A 197 -11.75 9.19 -17.63
CA LEU A 197 -11.83 10.59 -18.03
C LEU A 197 -13.13 11.27 -17.55
N VAL A 198 -14.24 10.53 -17.56
CA VAL A 198 -15.53 11.02 -17.05
C VAL A 198 -15.57 10.99 -15.52
N ILE A 199 -15.12 9.92 -14.89
CA ILE A 199 -15.13 9.73 -13.44
C ILE A 199 -14.18 10.70 -12.74
N ASN A 200 -13.09 11.08 -13.37
CA ASN A 200 -12.14 12.05 -12.80
C ASN A 200 -12.79 13.41 -12.50
N ILE A 201 -13.83 13.83 -13.23
CA ILE A 201 -14.49 15.11 -13.00
C ILE A 201 -15.10 15.19 -11.58
N PRO A 202 -16.05 14.30 -11.20
CA PRO A 202 -16.58 14.32 -9.84
C PRO A 202 -15.54 13.93 -8.77
N MET A 203 -14.61 13.03 -9.08
CA MET A 203 -13.59 12.62 -8.12
C MET A 203 -12.61 13.73 -7.80
N LYS A 204 -12.24 14.55 -8.81
CA LYS A 204 -11.44 15.75 -8.58
C LYS A 204 -12.17 16.72 -7.66
N ALA A 205 -13.45 16.98 -7.87
CA ALA A 205 -14.23 17.89 -7.02
C ALA A 205 -14.27 17.40 -5.56
N ILE A 206 -14.43 16.10 -5.34
CA ILE A 206 -14.40 15.50 -3.99
C ILE A 206 -12.99 15.61 -3.38
N ASN A 207 -11.95 15.33 -4.16
CA ASN A 207 -10.57 15.43 -3.72
C ASN A 207 -10.19 16.86 -3.34
N ASP A 208 -10.59 17.84 -4.15
CA ASP A 208 -10.38 19.27 -3.88
C ASP A 208 -11.14 19.70 -2.61
N ALA A 209 -12.39 19.25 -2.43
CA ALA A 209 -13.18 19.54 -1.22
C ALA A 209 -12.50 18.93 0.04
N LEU A 210 -11.97 17.71 -0.06
CA LEU A 210 -11.24 17.06 1.03
C LEU A 210 -9.95 17.83 1.36
N ASN A 211 -9.19 18.25 0.35
CA ASN A 211 -7.99 19.07 0.53
C ASN A 211 -8.31 20.41 1.19
N HIS A 212 -9.34 21.11 0.75
CA HIS A 212 -9.78 22.36 1.39
C HIS A 212 -10.19 22.15 2.85
N PHE A 213 -10.90 21.04 3.14
CA PHE A 213 -11.25 20.69 4.52
C PHE A 213 -9.99 20.45 5.37
N LEU A 214 -9.02 19.67 4.87
CA LEU A 214 -7.77 19.39 5.58
C LEU A 214 -6.90 20.63 5.79
N LEU A 215 -6.80 21.50 4.79
CA LEU A 215 -6.07 22.77 4.89
C LEU A 215 -6.76 23.75 5.86
N GLY A 216 -8.07 23.63 6.04
CA GLY A 216 -8.82 24.39 7.03
C GLY A 216 -8.70 23.88 8.46
N LEU A 217 -8.03 22.76 8.69
CA LEU A 217 -7.76 22.23 10.02
C LEU A 217 -6.51 22.91 10.59
N ASP A 218 -6.70 23.91 11.42
CA ASP A 218 -5.64 24.60 12.13
C ASP A 218 -5.71 24.35 13.66
N GLY A 219 -4.61 24.58 14.35
CA GLY A 219 -4.52 24.60 15.80
C GLY A 219 -5.16 23.38 16.49
N THR A 220 -6.22 23.64 17.28
CA THR A 220 -6.88 22.60 18.10
C THR A 220 -7.53 21.50 17.25
N ASN A 221 -8.09 21.83 16.10
CA ASN A 221 -8.74 20.85 15.22
C ASN A 221 -7.72 19.88 14.61
N ALA A 222 -6.56 20.39 14.20
CA ALA A 222 -5.45 19.56 13.71
C ALA A 222 -4.92 18.62 14.81
N ALA A 223 -4.81 19.11 16.06
CA ALA A 223 -4.38 18.31 17.19
C ALA A 223 -5.38 17.20 17.53
N LEU A 224 -6.68 17.49 17.49
CA LEU A 224 -7.74 16.49 17.73
C LEU A 224 -7.73 15.41 16.63
N LEU A 225 -7.64 15.79 15.37
CA LEU A 225 -7.55 14.84 14.26
C LEU A 225 -6.29 14.00 14.37
N GLY A 226 -5.15 14.60 14.68
CA GLY A 226 -3.88 13.91 14.89
C GLY A 226 -3.96 12.91 16.04
N ALA A 227 -4.56 13.29 17.18
CA ALA A 227 -4.74 12.41 18.32
C ALA A 227 -5.68 11.22 17.99
N LEU A 228 -6.76 11.46 17.24
CA LEU A 228 -7.67 10.42 16.79
C LEU A 228 -6.94 9.40 15.91
N LEU A 229 -6.23 9.86 14.88
CA LEU A 229 -5.52 9.00 13.94
C LEU A 229 -4.38 8.24 14.61
N ALA A 230 -3.61 8.91 15.48
CA ALA A 230 -2.56 8.26 16.26
C ALA A 230 -3.15 7.19 17.21
N GLY A 231 -4.29 7.48 17.83
CA GLY A 231 -5.03 6.51 18.64
C GLY A 231 -5.48 5.30 17.84
N MET A 232 -6.05 5.51 16.64
CA MET A 232 -6.45 4.43 15.73
C MET A 232 -5.26 3.52 15.35
N MET A 233 -4.06 4.09 15.18
CA MET A 233 -2.85 3.32 14.89
C MET A 233 -2.44 2.41 16.07
N ALA A 234 -2.74 2.81 17.29
CA ALA A 234 -2.34 2.10 18.51
C ALA A 234 -3.37 1.05 18.99
N ILE A 235 -4.63 1.13 18.56
CA ILE A 235 -5.73 0.30 19.10
C ILE A 235 -5.56 -1.18 18.75
N ASP A 236 -5.24 -1.52 17.51
CA ASP A 236 -5.30 -2.90 17.02
C ASP A 236 -4.04 -3.40 16.30
N LEU A 237 -2.93 -2.69 16.41
CA LEU A 237 -1.56 -3.08 15.99
C LEU A 237 -1.47 -3.82 14.63
N GLY A 238 -2.16 -3.29 13.62
CA GLY A 238 -2.18 -3.87 12.26
C GLY A 238 -3.53 -4.47 11.86
N GLY A 239 -4.54 -4.33 12.70
CA GLY A 239 -5.92 -4.68 12.40
C GLY A 239 -6.64 -3.66 11.50
N PRO A 240 -7.98 -3.78 11.38
CA PRO A 240 -8.76 -2.95 10.46
C PRO A 240 -8.74 -1.45 10.82
N VAL A 241 -8.69 -1.09 12.10
CA VAL A 241 -8.69 0.32 12.56
C VAL A 241 -7.38 0.99 12.23
N ASN A 242 -6.26 0.32 12.50
CA ASN A 242 -4.91 0.76 12.12
C ASN A 242 -4.81 0.96 10.61
N LYS A 243 -5.24 -0.03 9.82
CA LYS A 243 -5.21 0.05 8.36
C LYS A 243 -6.08 1.18 7.81
N ALA A 244 -7.24 1.45 8.41
CA ALA A 244 -8.10 2.56 8.00
C ALA A 244 -7.41 3.92 8.22
N ALA A 245 -6.78 4.14 9.38
CA ALA A 245 -5.99 5.34 9.64
C ALA A 245 -4.83 5.50 8.66
N TYR A 246 -4.13 4.39 8.36
CA TYR A 246 -3.02 4.38 7.42
C TYR A 246 -3.46 4.71 5.98
N VAL A 247 -4.56 4.11 5.50
CA VAL A 247 -5.14 4.40 4.17
C VAL A 247 -5.57 5.86 4.09
N PHE A 248 -6.18 6.41 5.13
CA PHE A 248 -6.54 7.82 5.20
C PHE A 248 -5.29 8.73 5.15
N GLY A 249 -4.25 8.41 5.92
CA GLY A 249 -2.99 9.14 5.90
C GLY A 249 -2.32 9.13 4.53
N THR A 250 -2.25 7.95 3.88
CA THR A 250 -1.68 7.83 2.53
C THR A 250 -2.48 8.57 1.47
N ALA A 251 -3.81 8.65 1.62
CA ALA A 251 -4.66 9.43 0.74
C ALA A 251 -4.27 10.92 0.74
N THR A 252 -3.91 11.47 1.90
CA THR A 252 -3.48 12.87 2.01
C THR A 252 -2.09 13.12 1.42
N LEU A 253 -1.21 12.11 1.40
CA LEU A 253 0.11 12.25 0.78
C LEU A 253 0.01 12.52 -0.72
N ALA A 254 -0.94 11.89 -1.41
CA ALA A 254 -1.11 12.06 -2.85
C ALA A 254 -1.29 13.54 -3.27
N SER A 255 -1.82 14.36 -2.39
CA SER A 255 -2.09 15.78 -2.64
C SER A 255 -1.13 16.75 -1.96
N THR A 256 -0.48 16.34 -0.85
CA THR A 256 0.30 17.25 -0.01
C THR A 256 1.81 17.04 -0.08
N VAL A 257 2.29 15.98 -0.73
CA VAL A 257 3.72 15.69 -0.80
C VAL A 257 4.52 16.80 -1.51
N ALA A 258 3.94 17.41 -2.53
CA ALA A 258 4.56 18.53 -3.24
C ALA A 258 4.65 19.83 -2.39
N GLU A 259 3.86 19.92 -1.32
CA GLU A 259 3.79 21.05 -0.39
C GLU A 259 4.66 20.82 0.87
N GLY A 260 5.48 19.75 0.88
CA GLY A 260 6.38 19.43 2.00
C GLY A 260 5.90 18.32 2.92
N GLY A 261 4.76 17.69 2.63
CA GLY A 261 4.25 16.53 3.36
C GLY A 261 2.84 16.71 3.94
N SER A 262 2.38 15.68 4.63
CA SER A 262 1.05 15.65 5.25
C SER A 262 1.17 15.59 6.78
N VAL A 263 0.61 16.60 7.46
CA VAL A 263 0.46 16.59 8.94
C VAL A 263 -0.37 15.37 9.38
N VAL A 264 -1.37 15.00 8.59
CA VAL A 264 -2.22 13.82 8.81
C VAL A 264 -1.37 12.56 8.80
N MET A 265 -0.57 12.36 7.74
CA MET A 265 0.32 11.19 7.64
C MET A 265 1.42 11.20 8.70
N ALA A 266 1.97 12.37 9.04
CA ALA A 266 2.93 12.50 10.13
C ALA A 266 2.33 12.03 11.47
N SER A 267 1.07 12.38 11.76
CA SER A 267 0.35 11.92 12.95
C SER A 267 0.13 10.41 12.97
N VAL A 268 -0.24 9.84 11.81
CA VAL A 268 -0.39 8.39 11.63
C VAL A 268 0.93 7.66 11.89
N MET A 269 2.02 8.14 11.30
CA MET A 269 3.34 7.54 11.47
C MET A 269 3.84 7.65 12.92
N ALA A 270 3.70 8.82 13.54
CA ALA A 270 4.04 9.00 14.95
C ALA A 270 3.23 8.09 15.86
N GLY A 271 1.92 7.97 15.63
CA GLY A 271 1.04 7.06 16.35
C GLY A 271 1.43 5.59 16.20
N GLY A 272 1.83 5.18 15.00
CA GLY A 272 2.30 3.82 14.71
C GLY A 272 3.63 3.46 15.39
N MET A 273 4.48 4.44 15.71
CA MET A 273 5.74 4.22 16.41
C MET A 273 5.57 4.04 17.93
N VAL A 274 4.48 4.54 18.51
CA VAL A 274 4.26 4.49 19.97
C VAL A 274 4.17 3.06 20.52
N PRO A 275 3.38 2.12 19.98
CA PRO A 275 3.25 0.80 20.55
C PRO A 275 4.54 -0.02 20.59
N PRO A 276 5.36 -0.09 19.51
CA PRO A 276 6.65 -0.78 19.57
C PRO A 276 7.60 -0.20 20.62
N LEU A 277 7.65 1.13 20.73
CA LEU A 277 8.45 1.81 21.74
C LEU A 277 7.94 1.54 23.16
N ALA A 278 6.62 1.57 23.38
CA ALA A 278 6.01 1.26 24.66
C ALA A 278 6.29 -0.19 25.10
N ILE A 279 6.18 -1.16 24.19
CA ILE A 279 6.51 -2.57 24.46
C ILE A 279 8.00 -2.71 24.80
N PHE A 280 8.90 -2.06 24.06
CA PHE A 280 10.33 -2.07 24.37
C PHE A 280 10.59 -1.55 25.79
N VAL A 281 10.05 -0.38 26.13
CA VAL A 281 10.20 0.22 27.47
C VAL A 281 9.60 -0.70 28.54
N ALA A 282 8.41 -1.24 28.33
CA ALA A 282 7.74 -2.14 29.26
C ALA A 282 8.56 -3.42 29.53
N THR A 283 9.09 -4.05 28.49
CA THR A 283 9.93 -5.26 28.63
C THR A 283 11.25 -5.00 29.36
N ARG A 284 11.73 -3.76 29.36
CA ARG A 284 12.94 -3.35 30.10
C ARG A 284 12.66 -2.97 31.54
N LEU A 285 11.58 -2.24 31.79
CA LEU A 285 11.23 -1.78 33.14
C LEU A 285 10.59 -2.90 33.98
N PHE A 286 9.79 -3.75 33.38
CA PHE A 286 9.02 -4.78 34.06
C PHE A 286 9.44 -6.20 33.68
N LYS A 287 10.76 -6.47 33.66
CA LYS A 287 11.34 -7.76 33.23
C LYS A 287 10.65 -8.99 33.83
N ASN A 288 10.24 -8.90 35.11
CA ASN A 288 9.58 -10.01 35.82
C ASN A 288 8.15 -10.31 35.32
N LYS A 289 7.55 -9.46 34.49
CA LYS A 289 6.21 -9.62 33.90
C LYS A 289 6.24 -10.26 32.51
N PHE A 290 7.42 -10.39 31.92
CA PHE A 290 7.61 -10.87 30.55
C PHE A 290 8.52 -12.11 30.52
N THR A 291 8.21 -13.06 29.66
CA THR A 291 9.10 -14.20 29.39
C THR A 291 10.38 -13.74 28.68
N LYS A 292 11.43 -14.58 28.67
CA LYS A 292 12.68 -14.25 27.97
C LYS A 292 12.43 -13.99 26.48
N ASP A 293 11.61 -14.81 25.83
CA ASP A 293 11.25 -14.65 24.42
C ASP A 293 10.51 -13.33 24.14
N GLN A 294 9.64 -12.89 25.07
CA GLN A 294 8.97 -11.61 24.97
C GLN A 294 9.91 -10.42 25.19
N GLN A 295 10.92 -10.56 26.07
CA GLN A 295 11.94 -9.55 26.27
C GLN A 295 12.86 -9.41 25.06
N ASP A 296 13.20 -10.54 24.42
CA ASP A 296 14.00 -10.55 23.19
C ASP A 296 13.20 -10.03 22.00
N ALA A 297 11.92 -10.38 21.89
CA ALA A 297 11.00 -9.78 20.91
C ALA A 297 10.84 -8.27 21.11
N GLY A 298 10.78 -7.78 22.36
CA GLY A 298 10.78 -6.35 22.67
C GLY A 298 12.03 -5.62 22.19
N LEU A 299 13.19 -6.27 22.23
CA LEU A 299 14.44 -5.76 21.63
C LEU A 299 14.36 -5.72 20.10
N THR A 300 13.81 -6.77 19.51
CA THR A 300 13.67 -6.91 18.06
C THR A 300 12.76 -5.82 17.49
N ASN A 301 11.76 -5.36 18.24
CA ASN A 301 10.88 -4.27 17.84
C ASN A 301 11.59 -2.92 17.60
N ILE A 302 12.78 -2.70 18.19
CA ILE A 302 13.63 -1.55 17.83
C ILE A 302 14.62 -1.90 16.71
N VAL A 303 14.97 -3.18 16.56
CA VAL A 303 16.01 -3.65 15.61
C VAL A 303 15.41 -4.04 14.25
N ILE A 304 14.12 -4.37 14.18
CA ILE A 304 13.42 -4.70 12.91
C ILE A 304 13.34 -3.50 11.96
N ASP A 305 13.52 -2.27 12.47
CA ASP A 305 13.75 -1.09 11.63
C ASP A 305 15.14 -1.09 10.92
N ARG A 306 15.94 -2.16 11.08
CA ARG A 306 17.29 -2.26 10.52
C ARG A 306 17.49 -3.38 9.48
N LYS A 307 16.40 -3.98 8.95
CA LYS A 307 16.55 -4.93 7.83
C LYS A 307 15.63 -4.59 6.69
#